data_4a3e08b6de3938b83f576020418c4169
#
_entry.id   4a3e08b6de3938b83f576020418c4169
#
_cell.length_a   1.000
_cell.length_b   1.000
_cell.length_c   1.000
_cell.angle_alpha   90.00
_cell.angle_beta   90.00
_cell.angle_gamma   90.00
#
_symmetry.space_group_name_H-M   'P 1'
#
loop_
_entity.id
_entity.type
_entity.pdbx_description
1 polymer ?
#
loop_
_entity_poly.entity_id
_entity_poly.type
_entity_poly.pdbx_seq_one_letter_code
_entity_poly.pdbx_strand_id
1 'polypeptide(L)'
;MCIRDRSTTKEVEDAEAGKETRDMTRAQIVKSIFRVLTLKLGKANVPMLVTNHTYDVVGAYIPTKEMGGGSGLKYAASTIIYLSKKKEKDGKEVVGNIIKCKTAKARLTKENNQVEVRLYYDTGLDKYYGLLELGEKHGVFERKGNRISIGGSNVYPSAILADPEKYFTPELMQALDECASKEFKYGN
;
A
#
# COMPACT_ATOMS: atom_id res chain seq x y z
N MET A 1 -4.29 -10.25 -10.44
CA MET A 1 -3.28 -11.13 -11.09
C MET A 1 -2.01 -11.11 -10.25
N CYS A 2 -1.50 -12.27 -9.86
CA CYS A 2 -0.25 -12.41 -9.10
C CYS A 2 0.89 -12.81 -10.05
N ILE A 3 1.95 -12.02 -10.08
CA ILE A 3 3.17 -12.34 -10.83
C ILE A 3 4.12 -13.05 -9.88
N ARG A 4 4.32 -14.36 -10.10
CA ARG A 4 5.25 -15.17 -9.34
C ARG A 4 6.57 -15.27 -10.09
N ASP A 5 7.67 -15.09 -9.39
CA ASP A 5 8.99 -15.31 -9.96
C ASP A 5 9.27 -16.81 -10.08
N ARG A 6 9.37 -17.28 -11.31
CA ARG A 6 9.80 -18.64 -11.63
C ARG A 6 10.92 -18.53 -12.66
N SER A 7 11.96 -19.30 -12.48
CA SER A 7 13.01 -19.46 -13.47
C SER A 7 12.42 -19.91 -14.79
N THR A 8 12.91 -19.39 -15.89
CA THR A 8 12.53 -19.87 -17.23
C THR A 8 13.18 -21.23 -17.47
N THR A 9 12.65 -22.03 -18.40
CA THR A 9 13.24 -23.32 -18.79
C THR A 9 14.70 -23.13 -19.21
N LYS A 10 14.99 -22.06 -19.95
CA LYS A 10 16.33 -21.71 -20.38
C LYS A 10 17.28 -21.37 -19.22
N GLU A 11 16.82 -20.62 -18.18
CA GLU A 11 17.62 -20.35 -16.98
C GLU A 11 17.95 -21.63 -16.21
N VAL A 12 17.01 -22.59 -16.18
CA VAL A 12 17.23 -23.89 -15.55
C VAL A 12 18.24 -24.71 -16.36
N GLU A 13 18.07 -24.81 -17.67
CA GLU A 13 18.99 -25.52 -18.57
C GLU A 13 20.40 -24.92 -18.55
N ASP A 14 20.51 -23.59 -18.57
CA ASP A 14 21.80 -22.89 -18.51
C ASP A 14 22.48 -23.07 -17.12
N ALA A 15 21.70 -23.09 -16.03
CA ALA A 15 22.22 -23.37 -14.69
C ALA A 15 22.73 -24.81 -14.55
N GLU A 16 22.02 -25.79 -15.14
CA GLU A 16 22.45 -27.18 -15.19
C GLU A 16 23.73 -27.35 -16.05
N ALA A 17 23.88 -26.51 -17.10
CA ALA A 17 25.07 -26.46 -17.91
C ALA A 17 26.23 -25.62 -17.33
N GLY A 18 26.07 -25.10 -16.09
CA GLY A 18 27.09 -24.27 -15.42
C GLY A 18 27.30 -22.88 -16.02
N LYS A 19 26.33 -22.36 -16.80
CA LYS A 19 26.40 -21.05 -17.43
C LYS A 19 25.57 -20.05 -16.62
N GLU A 20 26.17 -18.96 -16.18
CA GLU A 20 25.47 -17.79 -15.60
C GLU A 20 24.88 -16.91 -16.71
N THR A 21 23.74 -17.30 -17.27
CA THR A 21 23.02 -16.47 -18.24
C THR A 21 21.74 -15.91 -17.65
N ARG A 22 21.61 -14.59 -17.63
CA ARG A 22 20.34 -13.91 -17.33
C ARG A 22 19.45 -13.95 -18.58
N ASP A 23 18.34 -14.67 -18.51
CA ASP A 23 17.36 -14.66 -19.59
C ASP A 23 16.51 -13.37 -19.55
N MET A 24 16.87 -12.41 -20.41
CA MET A 24 16.13 -11.16 -20.59
C MET A 24 14.81 -11.34 -21.35
N THR A 25 14.58 -12.52 -21.95
CA THR A 25 13.38 -12.82 -22.75
C THR A 25 12.11 -12.69 -21.92
N ARG A 26 12.16 -13.14 -20.67
CA ARG A 26 11.03 -13.01 -19.73
C ARG A 26 10.61 -11.55 -19.49
N ALA A 27 11.56 -10.66 -19.26
CA ALA A 27 11.27 -9.25 -19.04
C ALA A 27 10.67 -8.61 -20.31
N GLN A 28 11.12 -9.01 -21.49
CA GLN A 28 10.58 -8.56 -22.78
C GLN A 28 9.15 -9.08 -23.01
N ILE A 29 8.89 -10.35 -22.72
CA ILE A 29 7.55 -10.96 -22.84
C ILE A 29 6.57 -10.26 -21.88
N VAL A 30 6.95 -10.09 -20.61
CA VAL A 30 6.12 -9.39 -19.62
C VAL A 30 5.82 -7.96 -20.07
N LYS A 31 6.82 -7.23 -20.58
CA LYS A 31 6.64 -5.88 -21.12
C LYS A 31 5.66 -5.86 -22.30
N SER A 32 5.77 -6.81 -23.22
CA SER A 32 4.87 -6.94 -24.38
C SER A 32 3.43 -7.24 -23.95
N ILE A 33 3.24 -8.18 -23.02
CA ILE A 33 1.93 -8.54 -22.49
C ILE A 33 1.25 -7.32 -21.85
N PHE A 34 1.94 -6.59 -20.97
CA PHE A 34 1.36 -5.42 -20.32
C PHE A 34 1.06 -4.28 -21.28
N ARG A 35 1.87 -4.11 -22.33
CA ARG A 35 1.60 -3.12 -23.38
C ARG A 35 0.28 -3.39 -24.11
N VAL A 36 0.01 -4.65 -24.48
CA VAL A 36 -1.25 -5.03 -25.12
C VAL A 36 -2.42 -5.00 -24.16
N LEU A 37 -2.20 -5.52 -22.95
CA LEU A 37 -3.25 -5.63 -21.92
C LEU A 37 -3.76 -4.26 -21.47
N THR A 38 -2.87 -3.28 -21.23
CA THR A 38 -3.27 -1.91 -20.86
C THR A 38 -4.16 -1.25 -21.91
N LEU A 39 -3.87 -1.44 -23.19
CA LEU A 39 -4.71 -0.92 -24.27
C LEU A 39 -6.10 -1.55 -24.28
N LYS A 40 -6.17 -2.87 -24.10
CA LYS A 40 -7.45 -3.61 -24.10
C LYS A 40 -8.29 -3.24 -22.86
N LEU A 41 -7.67 -3.20 -21.70
CA LEU A 41 -8.34 -2.83 -20.45
C LEU A 41 -8.83 -1.38 -20.47
N GLY A 42 -8.02 -0.45 -21.01
CA GLY A 42 -8.42 0.95 -21.16
C GLY A 42 -9.63 1.12 -22.10
N LYS A 43 -9.65 0.39 -23.22
CA LYS A 43 -10.82 0.40 -24.14
C LYS A 43 -12.07 -0.21 -23.50
N ALA A 44 -11.91 -1.25 -22.69
CA ALA A 44 -13.01 -1.93 -22.02
C ALA A 44 -13.43 -1.24 -20.70
N ASN A 45 -12.70 -0.20 -20.25
CA ASN A 45 -12.89 0.49 -18.99
C ASN A 45 -12.91 -0.48 -17.78
N VAL A 46 -11.98 -1.47 -17.78
CA VAL A 46 -11.89 -2.48 -16.73
C VAL A 46 -10.65 -2.20 -15.86
N PRO A 47 -10.81 -2.01 -14.54
CA PRO A 47 -9.69 -1.87 -13.64
C PRO A 47 -8.96 -3.20 -13.46
N MET A 48 -7.62 -3.14 -13.29
CA MET A 48 -6.79 -4.32 -13.04
C MET A 48 -5.89 -4.11 -11.83
N LEU A 49 -5.97 -5.03 -10.87
CA LEU A 49 -5.07 -5.11 -9.73
C LEU A 49 -4.03 -6.22 -9.98
N VAL A 50 -2.75 -5.87 -9.82
CA VAL A 50 -1.63 -6.79 -10.00
C VAL A 50 -0.83 -6.86 -8.70
N THR A 51 -0.63 -8.05 -8.15
CA THR A 51 0.29 -8.29 -7.05
C THR A 51 1.62 -8.79 -7.59
N ASN A 52 2.72 -8.29 -7.02
CA ASN A 52 4.08 -8.62 -7.44
C ASN A 52 5.01 -8.76 -6.22
N HIS A 53 6.16 -9.36 -6.42
CA HIS A 53 7.21 -9.45 -5.41
C HIS A 53 8.25 -8.36 -5.60
N THR A 54 8.90 -7.96 -4.50
CA THR A 54 10.05 -7.06 -4.50
C THR A 54 11.30 -7.85 -4.14
N TYR A 55 12.41 -7.49 -4.78
CA TYR A 55 13.74 -8.08 -4.56
C TYR A 55 14.70 -6.99 -4.12
N ASP A 56 15.64 -7.36 -3.27
CA ASP A 56 16.71 -6.47 -2.87
C ASP A 56 17.69 -6.30 -4.03
N VAL A 57 18.08 -5.06 -4.31
CA VAL A 57 19.07 -4.75 -5.36
C VAL A 57 20.45 -5.09 -4.82
N VAL A 58 21.06 -6.13 -5.39
CA VAL A 58 22.42 -6.57 -5.02
C VAL A 58 23.44 -5.52 -5.45
N GLY A 59 24.33 -5.12 -4.53
CA GLY A 59 25.39 -4.14 -4.80
C GLY A 59 24.95 -2.67 -4.68
N ALA A 60 23.72 -2.38 -4.30
CA ALA A 60 23.30 -1.02 -4.00
C ALA A 60 23.90 -0.56 -2.66
N TYR A 61 24.52 0.63 -2.64
CA TYR A 61 25.06 1.22 -1.41
C TYR A 61 23.98 1.48 -0.34
N ILE A 62 22.77 1.82 -0.78
CA ILE A 62 21.60 1.95 0.09
C ILE A 62 20.65 0.77 -0.23
N PRO A 63 20.20 0.00 0.78
CA PRO A 63 19.26 -1.08 0.57
C PRO A 63 17.99 -0.60 -0.13
N THR A 64 17.85 -0.94 -1.40
CA THR A 64 16.71 -0.58 -2.24
C THR A 64 16.01 -1.84 -2.71
N LYS A 65 14.68 -1.77 -2.80
CA LYS A 65 13.87 -2.87 -3.32
C LYS A 65 13.32 -2.52 -4.70
N GLU A 66 13.43 -3.43 -5.63
CA GLU A 66 12.81 -3.33 -6.95
C GLU A 66 11.74 -4.40 -7.16
N MET A 67 10.75 -4.04 -7.99
CA MET A 67 9.70 -4.99 -8.36
C MET A 67 10.19 -5.93 -9.46
N GLY A 68 9.81 -7.20 -9.38
CA GLY A 68 10.07 -8.17 -10.44
C GLY A 68 9.31 -7.85 -11.74
N GLY A 69 9.79 -8.43 -12.86
CA GLY A 69 9.14 -8.30 -14.17
C GLY A 69 9.60 -7.09 -15.00
N GLY A 70 10.66 -6.40 -14.55
CA GLY A 70 11.30 -5.33 -15.30
C GLY A 70 10.50 -4.02 -15.39
N SER A 71 11.02 -3.08 -16.15
CA SER A 71 10.48 -1.72 -16.26
C SER A 71 9.10 -1.63 -16.93
N GLY A 72 8.70 -2.63 -17.71
CA GLY A 72 7.45 -2.60 -18.48
C GLY A 72 6.21 -2.48 -17.61
N LEU A 73 6.16 -3.22 -16.50
CA LEU A 73 5.06 -3.13 -15.53
C LEU A 73 5.04 -1.78 -14.81
N LYS A 74 6.22 -1.25 -14.45
CA LYS A 74 6.36 0.06 -13.81
C LYS A 74 5.82 1.20 -14.68
N TYR A 75 6.03 1.15 -16.00
CA TYR A 75 5.48 2.13 -16.93
C TYR A 75 3.99 1.96 -17.17
N ALA A 76 3.50 0.72 -17.26
CA ALA A 76 2.10 0.41 -17.51
C ALA A 76 1.18 0.80 -16.33
N ALA A 77 1.63 0.60 -15.10
CA ALA A 77 0.84 0.87 -13.90
C ALA A 77 0.50 2.35 -13.73
N SER A 78 -0.75 2.64 -13.36
CA SER A 78 -1.20 3.98 -12.95
C SER A 78 -0.77 4.30 -11.52
N THR A 79 -0.80 3.31 -10.65
CA THR A 79 -0.40 3.44 -9.24
C THR A 79 0.46 2.24 -8.85
N ILE A 80 1.53 2.51 -8.10
CA ILE A 80 2.42 1.49 -7.53
C ILE A 80 2.54 1.76 -6.04
N ILE A 81 2.18 0.77 -5.24
CA ILE A 81 2.25 0.83 -3.78
C ILE A 81 3.16 -0.30 -3.30
N TYR A 82 4.22 0.06 -2.59
CA TYR A 82 5.05 -0.88 -1.86
C TYR A 82 4.44 -1.16 -0.50
N LEU A 83 4.28 -2.44 -0.18
CA LEU A 83 3.74 -2.90 1.08
C LEU A 83 4.86 -3.52 1.91
N SER A 84 4.99 -3.06 3.14
CA SER A 84 5.82 -3.73 4.15
C SER A 84 4.97 -3.99 5.38
N LYS A 85 5.29 -5.04 6.13
CA LYS A 85 4.50 -5.44 7.29
C LYS A 85 5.34 -5.49 8.56
N LYS A 86 4.73 -5.06 9.66
CA LYS A 86 5.22 -5.22 11.03
C LYS A 86 4.18 -6.01 11.81
N LYS A 87 4.62 -6.92 12.67
CA LYS A 87 3.70 -7.68 13.53
C LYS A 87 3.08 -6.75 14.57
N GLU A 88 1.77 -6.82 14.72
CA GLU A 88 1.04 -6.22 15.82
C GLU A 88 0.93 -7.23 16.94
N LYS A 89 1.26 -6.81 18.16
CA LYS A 89 1.29 -7.67 19.33
C LYS A 89 0.41 -7.12 20.42
N ASP A 90 -0.35 -8.01 21.06
CA ASP A 90 -1.00 -7.75 22.34
C ASP A 90 -0.28 -8.58 23.41
N GLY A 91 0.49 -7.90 24.26
CA GLY A 91 1.40 -8.57 25.19
C GLY A 91 2.45 -9.45 24.48
N LYS A 92 2.34 -10.76 24.64
CA LYS A 92 3.24 -11.76 24.00
C LYS A 92 2.68 -12.32 22.69
N GLU A 93 1.39 -12.19 22.45
CA GLU A 93 0.72 -12.78 21.30
C GLU A 93 0.73 -11.85 20.08
N VAL A 94 0.79 -12.44 18.90
CA VAL A 94 0.71 -11.70 17.64
C VAL A 94 -0.74 -11.72 17.19
N VAL A 95 -1.42 -10.58 17.30
CA VAL A 95 -2.85 -10.43 17.00
C VAL A 95 -3.13 -9.94 15.60
N GLY A 96 -2.10 -9.46 14.90
CA GLY A 96 -2.29 -8.94 13.55
C GLY A 96 -1.01 -8.41 12.92
N ASN A 97 -1.18 -7.56 11.91
CA ASN A 97 -0.10 -6.85 11.25
C ASN A 97 -0.46 -5.38 11.04
N ILE A 98 0.53 -4.51 11.22
CA ILE A 98 0.50 -3.15 10.67
C ILE A 98 1.16 -3.20 9.30
N ILE A 99 0.43 -2.81 8.28
CA ILE A 99 0.89 -2.78 6.89
C ILE A 99 1.18 -1.33 6.52
N LYS A 100 2.44 -1.06 6.21
CA LYS A 100 2.93 0.22 5.78
C LYS A 100 2.85 0.28 4.25
N CYS A 101 2.01 1.17 3.73
CA CYS A 101 1.76 1.37 2.32
C CYS A 101 2.49 2.63 1.86
N LYS A 102 3.50 2.49 1.01
CA LYS A 102 4.25 3.61 0.43
C LYS A 102 3.94 3.74 -1.06
N THR A 103 3.40 4.87 -1.47
CA THR A 103 3.14 5.18 -2.87
C THR A 103 4.45 5.54 -3.58
N ALA A 104 4.89 4.70 -4.50
CA ALA A 104 6.09 4.94 -5.30
C ALA A 104 5.79 5.58 -6.66
N LYS A 105 4.57 5.41 -7.17
CA LYS A 105 4.05 6.04 -8.37
C LYS A 105 2.56 6.24 -8.23
N ALA A 106 2.05 7.40 -8.59
CA ALA A 106 0.62 7.66 -8.70
C ALA A 106 0.36 8.73 -9.76
N ARG A 107 -0.66 8.50 -10.60
CA ARG A 107 -1.09 9.49 -11.60
C ARG A 107 -2.19 10.41 -11.08
N LEU A 108 -2.92 9.97 -10.05
CA LEU A 108 -4.11 10.64 -9.53
C LEU A 108 -3.92 11.23 -8.12
N THR A 109 -2.86 10.82 -7.43
CA THR A 109 -2.55 11.24 -6.06
C THR A 109 -1.07 11.63 -5.94
N LYS A 110 -0.73 12.37 -4.89
CA LYS A 110 0.66 12.74 -4.59
C LYS A 110 1.52 11.49 -4.40
N GLU A 111 2.68 11.46 -5.00
CA GLU A 111 3.67 10.38 -4.83
C GLU A 111 4.42 10.51 -3.50
N ASN A 112 5.11 9.44 -3.12
CA ASN A 112 5.90 9.33 -1.88
C ASN A 112 5.12 9.46 -0.58
N ASN A 113 3.79 9.43 -0.64
CA ASN A 113 2.97 9.35 0.55
C ASN A 113 3.06 7.97 1.19
N GLN A 114 2.90 7.96 2.50
CA GLN A 114 2.96 6.75 3.28
C GLN A 114 1.79 6.71 4.26
N VAL A 115 1.05 5.61 4.23
CA VAL A 115 -0.09 5.35 5.12
C VAL A 115 0.12 4.00 5.77
N GLU A 116 -0.26 3.87 7.02
CA GLU A 116 -0.30 2.60 7.73
C GLU A 116 -1.73 2.13 7.87
N VAL A 117 -1.96 0.84 7.68
CA VAL A 117 -3.24 0.19 7.92
C VAL A 117 -3.05 -1.00 8.86
N ARG A 118 -3.96 -1.21 9.76
CA ARG A 118 -3.92 -2.30 10.72
C ARG A 118 -4.85 -3.44 10.27
N LEU A 119 -4.32 -4.65 10.28
CA LEU A 119 -5.04 -5.86 9.92
C LEU A 119 -4.98 -6.84 11.08
N TYR A 120 -6.09 -7.05 11.75
CA TYR A 120 -6.24 -8.08 12.77
C TYR A 120 -6.54 -9.43 12.13
N TYR A 121 -6.07 -10.53 12.75
CA TYR A 121 -6.32 -11.88 12.23
C TYR A 121 -7.77 -12.31 12.38
N ASP A 122 -8.44 -11.87 13.42
CA ASP A 122 -9.82 -12.26 13.72
C ASP A 122 -10.86 -11.35 13.05
N THR A 123 -10.67 -10.03 13.13
CA THR A 123 -11.65 -9.04 12.68
C THR A 123 -11.34 -8.43 11.31
N GLY A 124 -10.16 -8.70 10.76
CA GLY A 124 -9.74 -8.17 9.45
C GLY A 124 -9.23 -6.73 9.52
N LEU A 125 -9.53 -5.94 8.50
CA LEU A 125 -9.02 -4.58 8.35
C LEU A 125 -9.69 -3.62 9.35
N ASP A 126 -8.87 -2.95 10.16
CA ASP A 126 -9.32 -1.88 11.05
C ASP A 126 -9.56 -0.59 10.25
N LYS A 127 -10.81 -0.27 10.02
CA LYS A 127 -11.22 0.90 9.23
C LYS A 127 -11.05 2.25 9.95
N TYR A 128 -10.80 2.23 11.26
CA TYR A 128 -10.64 3.45 12.07
C TYR A 128 -9.17 3.77 12.40
N TYR A 129 -8.25 2.88 12.04
CA TYR A 129 -6.83 3.07 12.30
C TYR A 129 -6.28 4.28 11.55
N GLY A 130 -5.61 5.19 12.28
CA GLY A 130 -5.02 6.41 11.72
C GLY A 130 -5.99 7.59 11.54
N LEU A 131 -7.31 7.41 11.77
CA LEU A 131 -8.27 8.48 11.59
C LEU A 131 -8.16 9.57 12.68
N LEU A 132 -7.74 9.20 13.90
CA LEU A 132 -7.52 10.19 14.97
C LEU A 132 -6.36 11.12 14.61
N GLU A 133 -5.25 10.57 14.16
CA GLU A 133 -4.07 11.34 13.74
C GLU A 133 -4.37 12.23 12.53
N LEU A 134 -5.14 11.71 11.56
CA LEU A 134 -5.59 12.48 10.41
C LEU A 134 -6.46 13.66 10.84
N GLY A 135 -7.42 13.43 11.70
CA GLY A 135 -8.33 14.46 12.20
C GLY A 135 -7.63 15.51 13.06
N GLU A 136 -6.68 15.13 13.90
CA GLU A 136 -5.84 16.07 14.66
C GLU A 136 -5.00 16.95 13.72
N LYS A 137 -4.36 16.34 12.74
CA LYS A 137 -3.51 17.04 11.75
C LYS A 137 -4.27 18.12 10.97
N HIS A 138 -5.53 17.85 10.65
CA HIS A 138 -6.38 18.76 9.86
C HIS A 138 -7.32 19.62 10.72
N GLY A 139 -7.21 19.55 12.05
CA GLY A 139 -8.00 20.37 12.97
C GLY A 139 -9.47 19.96 13.09
N VAL A 140 -9.83 18.75 12.66
CA VAL A 140 -11.16 18.17 12.91
C VAL A 140 -11.30 17.78 14.38
N PHE A 141 -10.22 17.34 15.00
CA PHE A 141 -10.12 17.07 16.43
C PHE A 141 -9.11 18.00 17.08
N GLU A 142 -9.44 18.44 18.29
CA GLU A 142 -8.53 19.21 19.12
C GLU A 142 -8.00 18.33 20.26
N ARG A 143 -6.69 18.21 20.38
CA ARG A 143 -6.06 17.52 21.49
C ARG A 143 -5.91 18.46 22.69
N LYS A 144 -6.48 18.08 23.82
CA LYS A 144 -6.35 18.78 25.10
C LYS A 144 -5.64 17.88 26.12
N GLY A 145 -4.30 17.99 26.15
CA GLY A 145 -3.44 17.08 26.93
C GLY A 145 -3.53 15.64 26.43
N ASN A 146 -3.99 14.72 27.26
CA ASN A 146 -4.16 13.30 26.93
C ASN A 146 -5.56 12.94 26.38
N ARG A 147 -6.43 13.94 26.16
CA ARG A 147 -7.79 13.75 25.67
C ARG A 147 -7.97 14.38 24.31
N ILE A 148 -8.91 13.85 23.54
CA ILE A 148 -9.33 14.37 22.23
C ILE A 148 -10.74 14.92 22.40
N SER A 149 -10.96 16.13 21.89
CA SER A 149 -12.29 16.73 21.80
C SER A 149 -12.99 16.20 20.56
N ILE A 150 -14.02 15.39 20.74
CA ILE A 150 -14.80 14.78 19.67
C ILE A 150 -16.29 14.85 20.04
N GLY A 151 -17.14 15.32 19.12
CA GLY A 151 -18.58 15.44 19.37
C GLY A 151 -18.94 16.29 20.60
N GLY A 152 -18.12 17.31 20.92
CA GLY A 152 -18.31 18.16 22.09
C GLY A 152 -17.86 17.57 23.45
N SER A 153 -17.33 16.35 23.44
CA SER A 153 -16.83 15.64 24.62
C SER A 153 -15.32 15.47 24.60
N ASN A 154 -14.66 15.57 25.75
CA ASN A 154 -13.22 15.32 25.89
C ASN A 154 -13.00 13.87 26.34
N VAL A 155 -12.56 13.02 25.44
CA VAL A 155 -12.46 11.57 25.61
C VAL A 155 -11.01 11.10 25.44
N TYR A 156 -10.61 10.04 26.13
CA TYR A 156 -9.30 9.44 25.92
C TYR A 156 -9.26 8.68 24.58
N PRO A 157 -8.16 8.73 23.82
CA PRO A 157 -8.02 7.97 22.56
C PRO A 157 -8.34 6.49 22.69
N SER A 158 -7.94 5.87 23.81
CA SER A 158 -8.24 4.46 24.09
C SER A 158 -9.74 4.16 24.18
N ALA A 159 -10.52 5.07 24.74
CA ALA A 159 -11.97 4.90 24.84
C ALA A 159 -12.67 5.11 23.48
N ILE A 160 -12.13 5.99 22.63
CA ILE A 160 -12.62 6.17 21.26
C ILE A 160 -12.35 4.91 20.44
N LEU A 161 -11.13 4.33 20.55
CA LEU A 161 -10.75 3.13 19.83
C LEU A 161 -11.42 1.85 20.35
N ALA A 162 -11.90 1.86 21.61
CA ALA A 162 -12.65 0.73 22.16
C ALA A 162 -14.09 0.63 21.60
N ASP A 163 -14.71 1.78 21.29
CA ASP A 163 -16.06 1.87 20.72
C ASP A 163 -16.08 2.93 19.61
N PRO A 164 -15.42 2.68 18.49
CA PRO A 164 -15.24 3.67 17.44
C PRO A 164 -16.55 4.07 16.76
N GLU A 165 -17.52 3.16 16.64
CA GLU A 165 -18.80 3.42 15.98
C GLU A 165 -19.64 4.49 16.69
N LYS A 166 -19.46 4.62 17.99
CA LYS A 166 -20.11 5.65 18.80
C LYS A 166 -19.60 7.05 18.49
N TYR A 167 -18.32 7.19 18.17
CA TYR A 167 -17.65 8.48 18.02
C TYR A 167 -17.48 8.91 16.57
N PHE A 168 -17.25 7.99 15.66
CA PHE A 168 -17.11 8.26 14.24
C PHE A 168 -18.47 8.25 13.53
N THR A 169 -19.23 9.35 13.74
CA THR A 169 -20.52 9.53 13.05
C THR A 169 -20.34 9.69 11.53
N PRO A 170 -21.38 9.46 10.72
CA PRO A 170 -21.30 9.64 9.27
C PRO A 170 -20.80 11.02 8.84
N GLU A 171 -21.23 12.08 9.53
CA GLU A 171 -20.81 13.46 9.25
C GLU A 171 -19.31 13.65 9.53
N LEU A 172 -18.83 13.05 10.62
CA LEU A 172 -17.43 13.10 10.98
C LEU A 172 -16.56 12.30 9.99
N MET A 173 -17.04 11.14 9.57
CA MET A 173 -16.36 10.34 8.54
C MET A 173 -16.28 11.09 7.22
N GLN A 174 -17.31 11.84 6.84
CA GLN A 174 -17.27 12.69 5.65
C GLN A 174 -16.22 13.81 5.78
N ALA A 175 -16.16 14.48 6.93
CA ALA A 175 -15.14 15.51 7.20
C ALA A 175 -13.71 14.94 7.12
N LEU A 176 -13.49 13.73 7.65
CA LEU A 176 -12.20 13.04 7.55
C LEU A 176 -11.86 12.64 6.11
N ASP A 177 -12.85 12.24 5.31
CA ASP A 177 -12.66 11.90 3.89
C ASP A 177 -12.26 13.15 3.07
N GLU A 178 -12.85 14.32 3.37
CA GLU A 178 -12.42 15.60 2.81
C GLU A 178 -10.97 15.95 3.19
N CYS A 179 -10.59 15.72 4.46
CA CYS A 179 -9.22 15.91 4.91
C CYS A 179 -8.23 14.97 4.19
N ALA A 180 -8.58 13.70 4.04
CA ALA A 180 -7.80 12.74 3.28
C ALA A 180 -7.67 13.17 1.81
N SER A 181 -8.76 13.67 1.23
CA SER A 181 -8.75 14.19 -0.15
C SER A 181 -7.79 15.37 -0.30
N LYS A 182 -7.79 16.32 0.62
CA LYS A 182 -6.87 17.47 0.63
C LYS A 182 -5.40 17.04 0.82
N GLU A 183 -5.16 16.01 1.60
CA GLU A 183 -3.80 15.53 1.86
C GLU A 183 -3.22 14.79 0.67
N PHE A 184 -3.99 13.91 0.04
CA PHE A 184 -3.47 12.94 -0.92
C PHE A 184 -3.72 13.30 -2.39
N LYS A 185 -4.76 14.05 -2.74
CA LYS A 185 -5.04 14.43 -4.13
C LYS A 185 -4.20 15.61 -4.60
N TYR A 186 -3.98 15.69 -5.92
CA TYR A 186 -3.40 16.87 -6.55
C TYR A 186 -4.44 17.98 -6.68
N GLY A 187 -3.98 19.25 -6.61
CA GLY A 187 -4.80 20.40 -6.92
C GLY A 187 -5.73 20.90 -5.81
N ASN A 188 -5.46 20.48 -4.58
CA ASN A 188 -6.15 21.02 -3.39
C ASN A 188 -5.22 21.94 -2.59
#